data_8aadff3519433b76e8558137f590b4c8
#
_entry.id   8aadff3519433b76e8558137f590b4c8
#
_cell.length_a   1.000
_cell.length_b   1.000
_cell.length_c   1.000
_cell.angle_alpha   90.00
_cell.angle_beta   90.00
_cell.angle_gamma   90.00
#
_symmetry.space_group_name_H-M   'P 1'
#
loop_
_entity.id
_entity.type
_entity.pdbx_description
1 polymer ?
#
loop_
_entity_poly.entity_id
_entity_poly.type
_entity_poly.pdbx_seq_one_letter_code
_entity_poly.pdbx_strand_id
1 'polypeptide(L)'
;MDSYRVEVTSQAREEIRRLPGHVRQRVIRTLQTLKHEPRPQSSRLLDTAKADIELEPGMELHRIRIASWRIVYLIEEEWKLISVLAIRKRPPYQYNDLDELIRNA
;
A
#
# COMPACT_ATOMS: atom_id res chain seq x y z
N MET A 1 -14.99 -13.78 -12.07
CA MET A 1 -13.66 -13.24 -11.91
C MET A 1 -13.60 -12.36 -10.69
N ASP A 2 -12.68 -12.64 -9.84
CA ASP A 2 -12.55 -11.86 -8.62
C ASP A 2 -11.83 -10.56 -8.91
N SER A 3 -12.45 -9.47 -8.52
CA SER A 3 -11.76 -8.20 -8.50
C SER A 3 -11.82 -7.64 -7.09
N TYR A 4 -10.78 -6.90 -6.74
CA TYR A 4 -10.67 -6.28 -5.43
C TYR A 4 -11.14 -4.85 -5.52
N ARG A 5 -11.69 -4.35 -4.42
CA ARG A 5 -11.96 -2.94 -4.29
C ARG A 5 -10.70 -2.27 -3.76
N VAL A 6 -10.28 -1.19 -4.41
CA VAL A 6 -9.09 -0.45 -4.00
C VAL A 6 -9.55 0.88 -3.39
N GLU A 7 -9.22 1.07 -2.13
CA GLU A 7 -9.51 2.31 -1.43
C GLU A 7 -8.21 2.99 -1.05
N VAL A 8 -8.17 4.31 -1.18
CA VAL A 8 -7.02 5.12 -0.82
C VAL A 8 -7.37 5.89 0.43
N THR A 9 -6.60 5.69 1.50
CA THR A 9 -6.85 6.41 2.75
C THR A 9 -6.62 7.90 2.55
N SER A 10 -7.16 8.71 3.46
CA SER A 10 -6.95 10.16 3.41
C SER A 10 -5.48 10.52 3.45
N GLN A 11 -4.72 9.82 4.28
CA GLN A 11 -3.28 10.04 4.39
C GLN A 11 -2.58 9.74 3.07
N ALA A 12 -2.87 8.59 2.47
CA ALA A 12 -2.25 8.21 1.20
C ALA A 12 -2.65 9.16 0.08
N ARG A 13 -3.89 9.58 0.06
CA ARG A 13 -4.38 10.53 -0.95
C ARG A 13 -3.60 11.83 -0.89
N GLU A 14 -3.36 12.34 0.30
CA GLU A 14 -2.58 13.56 0.49
C GLU A 14 -1.15 13.37 0.02
N GLU A 15 -0.57 12.23 0.32
CA GLU A 15 0.80 11.92 -0.12
C GLU A 15 0.90 11.82 -1.64
N ILE A 16 -0.11 11.22 -2.27
CA ILE A 16 -0.16 11.13 -3.75
C ILE A 16 -0.18 12.53 -4.37
N ARG A 17 -0.94 13.44 -3.79
CA ARG A 17 -1.07 14.80 -4.31
C ARG A 17 0.26 15.54 -4.32
N ARG A 18 1.17 15.20 -3.41
CA ARG A 18 2.47 15.86 -3.28
C ARG A 18 3.56 15.23 -4.13
N LEU A 19 3.26 14.15 -4.84
CA LEU A 19 4.26 13.48 -5.65
C LEU A 19 4.59 14.28 -6.91
N PRO A 20 5.85 14.18 -7.40
CA PRO A 20 6.15 14.69 -8.74
C PRO A 20 5.20 14.09 -9.76
N GLY A 21 4.81 14.88 -10.78
CA GLY A 21 3.76 14.46 -11.71
C GLY A 21 3.97 13.11 -12.36
N HIS A 22 5.20 12.84 -12.80
CA HIS A 22 5.50 11.57 -13.49
C HIS A 22 5.42 10.38 -12.51
N VAL A 23 5.79 10.57 -11.26
CA VAL A 23 5.68 9.53 -10.24
C VAL A 23 4.20 9.31 -9.89
N ARG A 24 3.46 10.41 -9.73
CA ARG A 24 2.04 10.33 -9.42
C ARG A 24 1.27 9.52 -10.45
N GLN A 25 1.54 9.74 -11.73
CA GLN A 25 0.87 9.00 -12.79
C GLN A 25 1.19 7.51 -12.73
N ARG A 26 2.44 7.16 -12.44
CA ARG A 26 2.83 5.76 -12.30
C ARG A 26 2.16 5.10 -11.10
N VAL A 27 2.05 5.83 -10.00
CA VAL A 27 1.37 5.35 -8.80
C VAL A 27 -0.10 5.08 -9.12
N ILE A 28 -0.78 6.03 -9.75
CA ILE A 28 -2.19 5.88 -10.07
C ILE A 28 -2.41 4.66 -10.97
N ARG A 29 -1.58 4.49 -12.00
CA ARG A 29 -1.68 3.33 -12.88
C ARG A 29 -1.48 2.02 -12.13
N THR A 30 -0.50 2.00 -11.24
CA THR A 30 -0.22 0.81 -10.42
C THR A 30 -1.43 0.47 -9.55
N LEU A 31 -2.04 1.47 -8.93
CA LEU A 31 -3.22 1.24 -8.09
C LEU A 31 -4.38 0.66 -8.90
N GLN A 32 -4.52 1.09 -10.16
CA GLN A 32 -5.57 0.57 -11.02
C GLN A 32 -5.36 -0.92 -11.33
N THR A 33 -4.11 -1.35 -11.47
CA THR A 33 -3.83 -2.76 -11.74
C THR A 33 -4.06 -3.65 -10.52
N LEU A 34 -3.95 -3.10 -9.31
CA LEU A 34 -4.15 -3.89 -8.09
C LEU A 34 -5.56 -4.49 -8.01
N LYS A 35 -6.53 -3.87 -8.65
CA LYS A 35 -7.89 -4.37 -8.71
C LYS A 35 -7.97 -5.82 -9.19
N HIS A 36 -7.16 -6.16 -10.17
CA HIS A 36 -7.17 -7.46 -10.81
C HIS A 36 -5.97 -8.31 -10.42
N GLU A 37 -4.93 -7.68 -9.94
CA GLU A 37 -3.69 -8.35 -9.58
C GLU A 37 -3.16 -7.74 -8.28
N PRO A 38 -3.69 -8.21 -7.13
CA PRO A 38 -3.34 -7.59 -5.85
C PRO A 38 -1.90 -7.87 -5.40
N ARG A 39 -1.28 -8.92 -5.96
CA ARG A 39 0.09 -9.30 -5.61
C ARG A 39 0.94 -9.37 -6.87
N PRO A 40 1.19 -8.22 -7.54
CA PRO A 40 2.01 -8.25 -8.76
C PRO A 40 3.45 -8.64 -8.44
N GLN A 41 4.19 -9.07 -9.45
CA GLN A 41 5.57 -9.48 -9.27
C GLN A 41 6.43 -8.38 -8.62
N SER A 42 6.08 -7.13 -8.86
CA SER A 42 6.79 -5.99 -8.28
C SER A 42 6.52 -5.79 -6.79
N SER A 43 5.51 -6.49 -6.25
CA SER A 43 5.18 -6.34 -4.84
C SER A 43 6.03 -7.27 -3.97
N ARG A 44 6.19 -6.86 -2.71
CA ARG A 44 6.87 -7.66 -1.70
C ARG A 44 6.06 -7.63 -0.43
N LEU A 45 5.93 -8.78 0.20
CA LEU A 45 5.31 -8.87 1.52
C LEU A 45 6.23 -8.18 2.52
N LEU A 46 5.67 -7.29 3.33
CA LEU A 46 6.44 -6.65 4.39
C LEU A 46 6.59 -7.58 5.58
N ASP A 47 7.78 -7.53 6.19
CA ASP A 47 8.04 -8.29 7.40
C ASP A 47 7.42 -7.54 8.58
N THR A 48 6.19 -7.92 8.93
CA THR A 48 5.45 -7.25 9.99
C THR A 48 6.07 -7.48 11.36
N ALA A 49 6.79 -8.59 11.54
CA ALA A 49 7.48 -8.84 12.80
C ALA A 49 8.59 -7.82 13.04
N LYS A 50 9.35 -7.51 12.00
CA LYS A 50 10.41 -6.49 12.10
C LYS A 50 9.85 -5.09 12.33
N ALA A 51 8.68 -4.82 11.80
CA ALA A 51 8.04 -3.52 11.95
C ALA A 51 7.19 -3.42 13.20
N ASP A 52 7.13 -4.49 13.99
CA ASP A 52 6.31 -4.57 15.19
C ASP A 52 4.83 -4.28 14.90
N ILE A 53 4.33 -4.87 13.83
CA ILE A 53 2.95 -4.70 13.37
C ILE A 53 2.22 -6.02 13.52
N GLU A 54 1.04 -5.98 14.13
CA GLU A 54 0.19 -7.16 14.24
C GLU A 54 -0.94 -7.06 13.22
N LEU A 55 -1.11 -8.13 12.45
CA LEU A 55 -2.20 -8.24 11.49
C LEU A 55 -3.11 -9.39 11.88
N GLU A 56 -4.40 -9.22 11.62
CA GLU A 56 -5.35 -10.30 11.79
C GLU A 56 -5.17 -11.35 10.69
N PRO A 57 -5.60 -12.59 10.93
CA PRO A 57 -5.56 -13.61 9.88
C PRO A 57 -6.29 -13.14 8.62
N GLY A 58 -5.69 -13.42 7.46
CA GLY A 58 -6.25 -12.99 6.19
C GLY A 58 -5.84 -11.60 5.75
N MET A 59 -5.06 -10.90 6.56
CA MET A 59 -4.51 -9.61 6.19
C MET A 59 -3.05 -9.75 5.81
N GLU A 60 -2.65 -9.01 4.77
CA GLU A 60 -1.27 -8.97 4.29
C GLU A 60 -0.88 -7.53 4.01
N LEU A 61 0.33 -7.19 4.41
CA LEU A 61 0.87 -5.86 4.14
C LEU A 61 1.94 -5.98 3.07
N HIS A 62 1.78 -5.22 1.99
CA HIS A 62 2.66 -5.29 0.82
C HIS A 62 3.22 -3.93 0.47
N ARG A 63 4.32 -3.94 -0.27
CA ARG A 63 4.88 -2.72 -0.83
C ARG A 63 5.24 -2.91 -2.30
N ILE A 64 5.17 -1.82 -3.05
CA ILE A 64 5.61 -1.77 -4.44
C ILE A 64 6.55 -0.59 -4.58
N ARG A 65 7.70 -0.80 -5.22
CA ARG A 65 8.65 0.26 -5.52
C ARG A 65 8.31 0.95 -6.82
N ILE A 66 8.32 2.28 -6.79
CA ILE A 66 8.24 3.09 -7.99
C ILE A 66 9.29 4.18 -7.86
N ALA A 67 10.37 4.06 -8.64
CA ALA A 67 11.53 4.96 -8.54
C ALA A 67 12.05 4.95 -7.10
N SER A 68 12.18 6.10 -6.46
CA SER A 68 12.63 6.18 -5.06
C SER A 68 11.49 6.15 -4.06
N TRP A 69 10.28 5.82 -4.53
CA TRP A 69 9.08 5.81 -3.68
C TRP A 69 8.59 4.39 -3.47
N ARG A 70 7.80 4.20 -2.41
CA ARG A 70 7.16 2.92 -2.11
C ARG A 70 5.69 3.14 -1.84
N ILE A 71 4.86 2.31 -2.46
CA ILE A 71 3.44 2.23 -2.15
C ILE A 71 3.31 1.14 -1.09
N VAL A 72 2.67 1.46 0.03
CA VAL A 72 2.38 0.49 1.09
C VAL A 72 0.87 0.29 1.12
N TYR A 73 0.44 -0.97 1.02
CA TYR A 73 -0.99 -1.27 0.99
C TYR A 73 -1.29 -2.54 1.75
N LEU A 74 -2.52 -2.61 2.25
CA LEU A 74 -3.03 -3.72 3.03
C LEU A 74 -4.03 -4.50 2.19
N ILE A 75 -3.89 -5.82 2.14
CA ILE A 75 -4.86 -6.69 1.50
C ILE A 75 -5.66 -7.39 2.58
N GLU A 76 -6.99 -7.24 2.52
CA GLU A 76 -7.92 -7.96 3.37
C GLU A 76 -8.66 -8.96 2.50
N GLU A 77 -8.21 -10.21 2.52
CA GLU A 77 -8.68 -11.23 1.60
C GLU A 77 -10.16 -11.54 1.78
N GLU A 78 -10.61 -11.56 3.02
CA GLU A 78 -12.01 -11.85 3.34
C GLU A 78 -12.97 -10.89 2.64
N TRP A 79 -12.59 -9.62 2.54
CA TRP A 79 -13.45 -8.58 1.97
C TRP A 79 -13.07 -8.22 0.54
N LYS A 80 -12.05 -8.86 -0.01
CA LYS A 80 -11.49 -8.49 -1.32
C LYS A 80 -11.23 -6.99 -1.38
N LEU A 81 -10.62 -6.49 -0.32
CA LEU A 81 -10.37 -5.06 -0.15
C LEU A 81 -8.88 -4.79 -0.08
N ILE A 82 -8.45 -3.78 -0.82
CA ILE A 82 -7.09 -3.27 -0.76
C ILE A 82 -7.16 -1.84 -0.26
N SER A 83 -6.45 -1.57 0.85
CA SER A 83 -6.36 -0.22 1.42
C SER A 83 -4.96 0.32 1.18
N VAL A 84 -4.85 1.38 0.39
CA VAL A 84 -3.57 2.03 0.15
C VAL A 84 -3.29 2.96 1.33
N LEU A 85 -2.26 2.64 2.10
CA LEU A 85 -2.00 3.29 3.38
C LEU A 85 -1.04 4.46 3.26
N ALA A 86 -0.01 4.34 2.42
CA ALA A 86 1.03 5.36 2.37
C ALA A 86 1.83 5.26 1.08
N ILE A 87 2.34 6.40 0.64
CA ILE A 87 3.33 6.49 -0.43
C ILE A 87 4.55 7.17 0.18
N ARG A 88 5.61 6.42 0.38
CA ARG A 88 6.77 6.89 1.12
C ARG A 88 8.03 6.87 0.28
N LYS A 89 8.85 7.88 0.46
CA LYS A 89 10.13 7.92 -0.22
C LYS A 89 11.05 6.85 0.38
N ARG A 90 11.80 6.17 -0.48
CA ARG A 90 12.75 5.16 -0.05
C ARG A 90 13.86 5.80 0.77
N PRO A 91 14.52 5.00 1.62
CA PRO A 91 15.19 5.40 2.86
C PRO A 91 15.65 6.84 2.92
N PRO A 92 15.62 7.41 4.12
CA PRO A 92 15.16 6.77 5.34
C PRO A 92 13.64 6.84 5.42
N TYR A 93 13.02 5.74 5.76
CA TYR A 93 11.60 5.72 6.05
C TYR A 93 11.39 4.86 7.27
N GLN A 94 10.33 5.17 8.00
CA GLN A 94 9.99 4.47 9.20
C GLN A 94 8.59 3.92 9.07
N TYR A 95 8.39 2.77 9.65
CA TYR A 95 7.09 2.11 9.62
C TYR A 95 6.35 2.20 10.96
N ASN A 96 6.88 2.99 11.90
CA ASN A 96 6.31 3.06 13.23
C ASN A 96 4.90 3.63 13.28
N ASP A 97 4.46 4.30 12.22
CA ASP A 97 3.10 4.81 12.13
C ASP A 97 2.14 3.90 11.36
N LEU A 98 2.65 2.82 10.74
CA LEU A 98 1.80 1.96 9.92
C LEU A 98 0.71 1.27 10.73
N ASP A 99 1.02 0.87 11.94
CA ASP A 99 0.04 0.24 12.81
C ASP A 99 -1.17 1.16 13.03
N GLU A 100 -0.90 2.44 13.25
CA GLU A 100 -1.96 3.44 13.39
C GLU A 100 -2.73 3.63 12.08
N LEU A 101 -2.02 3.67 10.95
CA LEU A 101 -2.65 3.82 9.65
C LEU A 101 -3.56 2.63 9.33
N ILE A 102 -3.15 1.44 9.69
CA ILE A 102 -3.95 0.23 9.50
C ILE A 102 -5.23 0.32 10.32
N ARG A 103 -5.13 0.73 11.58
CA ARG A 103 -6.31 0.84 12.45
C ARG A 103 -7.30 1.88 11.97
N ASN A 104 -6.83 2.91 11.26
CA ASN A 104 -7.67 4.00 10.77
C ASN A 104 -8.12 3.81 9.32
N ALA A 105 -7.73 2.72 8.72
CA ALA A 105 -8.08 2.45 7.33
C ALA A 105 -9.53 2.00 7.15
#